data_42288426480040b8e704180ce3b3aefa
#
_entry.id   42288426480040b8e704180ce3b3aefa
#
_cell.length_a   1.000
_cell.length_b   1.000
_cell.length_c   1.000
_cell.angle_alpha   90.00
_cell.angle_beta   90.00
_cell.angle_gamma   90.00
#
_symmetry.space_group_name_H-M   'P 1'
#
loop_
_entity.id
_entity.type
_entity.pdbx_description
1 polymer ?
#
loop_
_entity_poly.entity_id
_entity_poly.type
_entity_poly.pdbx_seq_one_letter_code
_entity_poly.pdbx_strand_id
1 'polypeptide(L)'
;MVPIPVRVKPPPAEIVERALVLTRERPHARSELMRALGYDPRTTNSDELREYNWVVALARLEQLPEAALWAFRGSPLLQPAEHELPPKEEAVTHLIRRYLAAFGPATRADVSQWSGVPIRDLTPGFEALRLRCFRDEQGRELLDLPRAPLAAADDPAPPRLLPRWEELLLAHKDRTRVISDDLRKAVIAKNGDVQQTFLVDGFVAGTWRQEGERVLLDPFEPLPRTARRELEDEAGRLAAWLR
;
A
#
# COMPACT_ATOMS: atom_id res chain seq x y z
N MET A 1 0.09 -3.16 -4.59
CA MET A 1 0.93 -3.67 -5.71
C MET A 1 2.37 -3.24 -5.43
N VAL A 2 3.31 -4.17 -5.30
CA VAL A 2 4.74 -3.82 -5.14
C VAL A 2 5.19 -3.14 -6.43
N PRO A 3 5.81 -1.95 -6.38
CA PRO A 3 6.32 -1.31 -7.60
C PRO A 3 7.30 -2.24 -8.30
N ILE A 4 7.07 -2.53 -9.57
CA ILE A 4 7.96 -3.36 -10.37
C ILE A 4 9.13 -2.47 -10.77
N PRO A 5 10.35 -2.68 -10.24
CA PRO A 5 11.47 -1.82 -10.59
C PRO A 5 11.85 -2.04 -12.07
N VAL A 6 12.09 -0.94 -12.77
CA VAL A 6 12.43 -0.85 -14.21
C VAL A 6 13.63 -1.70 -14.65
N ARG A 7 14.30 -2.41 -13.75
CA ARG A 7 15.53 -3.19 -14.02
C ARG A 7 15.32 -4.70 -14.17
N VAL A 8 14.12 -5.22 -13.96
CA VAL A 8 13.86 -6.65 -14.16
C VAL A 8 13.36 -6.84 -15.60
N LYS A 9 13.96 -7.76 -16.31
CA LYS A 9 13.52 -8.14 -17.66
C LYS A 9 12.10 -8.72 -17.57
N PRO A 10 11.17 -8.30 -18.47
CA PRO A 10 9.83 -8.88 -18.46
C PRO A 10 9.89 -10.39 -18.71
N PRO A 11 8.98 -11.16 -18.11
CA PRO A 11 8.93 -12.61 -18.33
C PRO A 11 8.66 -12.92 -19.79
N PRO A 12 9.06 -14.11 -20.28
CA PRO A 12 8.70 -14.58 -21.60
C PRO A 12 7.18 -14.58 -21.81
N ALA A 13 6.71 -14.19 -22.99
CA ALA A 13 5.28 -14.15 -23.31
C ALA A 13 4.59 -15.51 -23.09
N GLU A 14 5.29 -16.60 -23.37
CA GLU A 14 4.83 -17.98 -23.18
C GLU A 14 4.44 -18.30 -21.73
N ILE A 15 5.17 -17.75 -20.74
CA ILE A 15 4.85 -17.93 -19.31
C ILE A 15 3.57 -17.16 -18.95
N VAL A 16 3.40 -15.96 -19.51
CA VAL A 16 2.18 -15.16 -19.30
C VAL A 16 0.96 -15.84 -19.91
N GLU A 17 1.08 -16.35 -21.15
CA GLU A 17 0.02 -17.10 -21.82
C GLU A 17 -0.33 -18.38 -21.06
N ARG A 18 0.67 -19.12 -20.59
CA ARG A 18 0.46 -20.31 -19.77
C ARG A 18 -0.27 -19.99 -18.46
N ALA A 19 0.07 -18.89 -17.81
CA ALA A 19 -0.65 -18.44 -16.62
C ALA A 19 -2.12 -18.15 -16.91
N LEU A 20 -2.42 -17.50 -18.05
CA LEU A 20 -3.79 -17.23 -18.50
C LEU A 20 -4.56 -18.53 -18.79
N VAL A 21 -3.96 -19.48 -19.50
CA VAL A 21 -4.61 -20.78 -19.80
C VAL A 21 -4.97 -21.48 -18.50
N LEU A 22 -4.01 -21.65 -17.60
CA LEU A 22 -4.22 -22.35 -16.33
C LEU A 22 -5.31 -21.69 -15.48
N THR A 23 -5.29 -20.36 -15.37
CA THR A 23 -6.22 -19.62 -14.51
C THR A 23 -7.62 -19.47 -15.14
N ARG A 24 -7.77 -19.61 -16.46
CA ARG A 24 -9.07 -19.72 -17.14
C ARG A 24 -9.74 -21.07 -16.93
N GLU A 25 -8.97 -22.15 -16.82
CA GLU A 25 -9.51 -23.48 -16.51
C GLU A 25 -10.13 -23.52 -15.11
N ARG A 26 -9.43 -22.95 -14.14
CA ARG A 26 -9.91 -22.76 -12.76
C ARG A 26 -9.05 -21.74 -12.01
N PRO A 27 -9.55 -21.09 -10.95
CA PRO A 27 -8.74 -20.28 -10.06
C PRO A 27 -7.61 -21.09 -9.40
N HIS A 28 -6.44 -20.48 -9.25
CA HIS A 28 -5.25 -21.11 -8.69
C HIS A 28 -4.73 -20.35 -7.45
N ALA A 29 -4.34 -21.09 -6.42
CA ALA A 29 -3.58 -20.49 -5.33
C ALA A 29 -2.19 -20.03 -5.83
N ARG A 30 -1.65 -18.96 -5.24
CA ARG A 30 -0.34 -18.42 -5.64
C ARG A 30 0.76 -19.48 -5.71
N SER A 31 0.87 -20.31 -4.68
CA SER A 31 1.90 -21.36 -4.62
C SER A 31 1.70 -22.47 -5.66
N GLU A 32 0.47 -22.74 -6.04
CA GLU A 32 0.13 -23.71 -7.08
C GLU A 32 0.48 -23.17 -8.46
N LEU A 33 0.07 -21.92 -8.75
CA LEU A 33 0.41 -21.25 -10.00
C LEU A 33 1.91 -21.09 -10.19
N MET A 34 2.64 -20.69 -9.12
CA MET A 34 4.11 -20.61 -9.16
C MET A 34 4.74 -21.92 -9.60
N ARG A 35 4.37 -23.06 -8.97
CA ARG A 35 4.89 -24.38 -9.34
C ARG A 35 4.54 -24.75 -10.79
N ALA A 36 3.30 -24.51 -11.21
CA ALA A 36 2.86 -24.82 -12.57
C ALA A 36 3.60 -24.01 -13.64
N LEU A 37 4.11 -22.83 -13.28
CA LEU A 37 4.91 -21.96 -14.16
C LEU A 37 6.42 -22.21 -14.05
N GLY A 38 6.86 -23.10 -13.14
CA GLY A 38 8.28 -23.43 -12.96
C GLY A 38 9.00 -22.58 -11.91
N TYR A 39 8.30 -21.79 -11.09
CA TYR A 39 8.86 -21.03 -9.99
C TYR A 39 8.83 -21.83 -8.67
N ASP A 40 9.79 -21.59 -7.78
CA ASP A 40 9.74 -22.13 -6.42
C ASP A 40 8.80 -21.29 -5.53
N PRO A 41 7.70 -21.85 -5.00
CA PRO A 41 6.80 -21.12 -4.11
C PRO A 41 7.44 -20.66 -2.78
N ARG A 42 8.58 -21.23 -2.43
CA ARG A 42 9.35 -20.89 -1.21
C ARG A 42 10.52 -19.98 -1.51
N THR A 43 10.70 -19.54 -2.75
CA THR A 43 11.82 -18.69 -3.12
C THR A 43 11.86 -17.41 -2.29
N THR A 44 13.07 -17.07 -1.84
CA THR A 44 13.40 -15.78 -1.25
C THR A 44 14.17 -14.89 -2.25
N ASN A 45 14.42 -15.40 -3.46
CA ASN A 45 15.07 -14.65 -4.51
C ASN A 45 14.16 -13.51 -4.98
N SER A 46 14.57 -12.29 -4.73
CA SER A 46 13.79 -11.11 -5.06
C SER A 46 13.54 -10.93 -6.56
N ASP A 47 14.41 -11.42 -7.42
CA ASP A 47 14.27 -11.29 -8.86
C ASP A 47 13.24 -12.28 -9.40
N GLU A 48 13.24 -13.52 -8.92
CA GLU A 48 12.24 -14.52 -9.23
C GLU A 48 10.83 -14.09 -8.75
N LEU A 49 10.74 -13.55 -7.53
CA LEU A 49 9.47 -13.00 -7.01
C LEU A 49 8.96 -11.83 -7.84
N ARG A 50 9.85 -10.96 -8.31
CA ARG A 50 9.49 -9.84 -9.19
C ARG A 50 9.02 -10.33 -10.54
N GLU A 51 9.73 -11.28 -11.13
CA GLU A 51 9.34 -11.87 -12.41
C GLU A 51 7.95 -12.52 -12.32
N TYR A 52 7.69 -13.31 -11.28
CA TYR A 52 6.37 -13.88 -11.04
C TYR A 52 5.29 -12.79 -10.87
N ASN A 53 5.56 -11.73 -10.12
CA ASN A 53 4.62 -10.61 -9.97
C ASN A 53 4.33 -9.91 -11.33
N TRP A 54 5.32 -9.86 -12.22
CA TRP A 54 5.12 -9.39 -13.59
C TRP A 54 4.19 -10.33 -14.39
N VAL A 55 4.36 -11.65 -14.23
CA VAL A 55 3.43 -12.62 -14.86
C VAL A 55 2.01 -12.35 -14.40
N VAL A 56 1.78 -12.20 -13.09
CA VAL A 56 0.46 -11.89 -12.53
C VAL A 56 -0.11 -10.59 -13.09
N ALA A 57 0.72 -9.55 -13.20
CA ALA A 57 0.29 -8.24 -13.72
C ALA A 57 -0.01 -8.29 -15.23
N LEU A 58 0.86 -8.90 -16.03
CA LEU A 58 0.70 -8.99 -17.50
C LEU A 58 -0.43 -9.94 -17.91
N ALA A 59 -0.62 -11.03 -17.17
CA ALA A 59 -1.76 -11.93 -17.32
C ALA A 59 -3.05 -11.34 -16.72
N ARG A 60 -2.98 -10.14 -16.11
CA ARG A 60 -4.12 -9.46 -15.50
C ARG A 60 -4.89 -10.34 -14.53
N LEU A 61 -4.15 -11.01 -13.64
CA LEU A 61 -4.77 -11.86 -12.64
C LEU A 61 -5.21 -11.04 -11.43
N GLU A 62 -6.40 -11.30 -10.94
CA GLU A 62 -6.95 -10.73 -9.72
C GLU A 62 -7.22 -11.81 -8.68
N GLN A 63 -7.28 -11.40 -7.42
CA GLN A 63 -7.68 -12.29 -6.34
C GLN A 63 -9.20 -12.38 -6.25
N LEU A 64 -9.71 -13.57 -5.97
CA LEU A 64 -11.14 -13.76 -5.71
C LEU A 64 -11.58 -12.91 -4.50
N PRO A 65 -12.82 -12.37 -4.51
CA PRO A 65 -13.34 -11.48 -3.46
C PRO A 65 -13.30 -12.06 -2.05
N GLU A 66 -13.36 -13.39 -1.90
CA GLU A 66 -13.30 -14.08 -0.61
C GLU A 66 -11.99 -13.80 0.14
N ALA A 67 -10.91 -13.53 -0.59
CA ALA A 67 -9.62 -13.16 0.01
C ALA A 67 -9.62 -11.79 0.68
N ALA A 68 -10.59 -10.93 0.38
CA ALA A 68 -10.75 -9.61 1.00
C ALA A 68 -11.47 -9.66 2.35
N LEU A 69 -12.01 -10.79 2.74
CA LEU A 69 -12.67 -10.94 4.05
C LEU A 69 -11.65 -10.91 5.17
N TRP A 70 -11.91 -10.14 6.21
CA TRP A 70 -11.02 -10.02 7.38
C TRP A 70 -10.64 -11.36 8.01
N ALA A 71 -11.59 -12.28 8.11
CA ALA A 71 -11.39 -13.61 8.69
C ALA A 71 -10.78 -14.62 7.73
N PHE A 72 -10.45 -14.24 6.48
CA PHE A 72 -9.87 -15.15 5.49
C PHE A 72 -8.51 -15.68 5.97
N ARG A 73 -8.37 -17.00 6.01
CA ARG A 73 -7.15 -17.70 6.47
C ARG A 73 -6.57 -18.63 5.40
N GLY A 74 -7.19 -18.68 4.23
CA GLY A 74 -6.76 -19.48 3.09
C GLY A 74 -5.65 -18.83 2.27
N SER A 75 -5.21 -19.51 1.21
CA SER A 75 -4.40 -18.89 0.16
C SER A 75 -5.33 -18.20 -0.83
N PRO A 76 -5.15 -16.91 -1.12
CA PRO A 76 -5.93 -16.23 -2.15
C PRO A 76 -5.84 -16.97 -3.49
N LEU A 77 -6.99 -17.18 -4.11
CA LEU A 77 -7.07 -17.75 -5.45
C LEU A 77 -7.00 -16.64 -6.49
N LEU A 78 -6.23 -16.89 -7.55
CA LEU A 78 -6.03 -15.99 -8.69
C LEU A 78 -6.85 -16.48 -9.88
N GLN A 79 -7.53 -15.56 -10.55
CA GLN A 79 -8.25 -15.75 -11.79
C GLN A 79 -7.98 -14.59 -12.75
N PRO A 80 -8.25 -14.72 -14.06
CA PRO A 80 -8.18 -13.59 -14.98
C PRO A 80 -9.22 -12.54 -14.63
N ALA A 81 -8.81 -11.26 -14.68
CA ALA A 81 -9.74 -10.14 -14.55
C ALA A 81 -10.61 -10.02 -15.83
N GLU A 82 -11.91 -9.97 -15.67
CA GLU A 82 -12.87 -9.90 -16.78
C GLU A 82 -13.13 -8.49 -17.31
N HIS A 83 -12.70 -7.46 -16.57
CA HIS A 83 -12.93 -6.07 -16.95
C HIS A 83 -11.94 -5.56 -18.00
N GLU A 84 -12.38 -4.69 -18.89
CA GLU A 84 -11.52 -4.01 -19.85
C GLU A 84 -10.65 -2.97 -19.13
N LEU A 85 -9.40 -2.81 -19.61
CA LEU A 85 -8.54 -1.73 -19.13
C LEU A 85 -8.87 -0.44 -19.88
N PRO A 86 -8.95 0.70 -19.16
CA PRO A 86 -9.08 1.98 -19.83
C PRO A 86 -7.81 2.32 -20.63
N PRO A 87 -7.87 3.25 -21.58
CA PRO A 87 -6.70 3.80 -22.25
C PRO A 87 -5.65 4.28 -21.24
N LYS A 88 -4.36 4.17 -21.61
CA LYS A 88 -3.24 4.49 -20.70
C LYS A 88 -3.36 5.89 -20.09
N GLU A 89 -3.73 6.88 -20.88
CA GLU A 89 -3.88 8.29 -20.47
C GLU A 89 -4.98 8.44 -19.42
N GLU A 90 -6.09 7.75 -19.60
CA GLU A 90 -7.20 7.72 -18.66
C GLU A 90 -6.81 7.01 -17.36
N ALA A 91 -6.14 5.85 -17.47
CA ALA A 91 -5.64 5.08 -16.33
C ALA A 91 -4.66 5.91 -15.48
N VAL A 92 -3.72 6.61 -16.11
CA VAL A 92 -2.75 7.49 -15.44
C VAL A 92 -3.44 8.65 -14.74
N THR A 93 -4.38 9.32 -15.43
CA THR A 93 -5.16 10.41 -14.85
C THR A 93 -6.00 9.95 -13.67
N HIS A 94 -6.62 8.78 -13.78
CA HIS A 94 -7.39 8.16 -12.69
C HIS A 94 -6.50 7.83 -11.50
N LEU A 95 -5.34 7.23 -11.72
CA LEU A 95 -4.36 6.89 -10.68
C LEU A 95 -3.93 8.13 -9.89
N ILE A 96 -3.53 9.22 -10.58
CA ILE A 96 -3.14 10.48 -9.93
C ILE A 96 -4.29 11.05 -9.12
N ARG A 97 -5.50 11.08 -9.68
CA ARG A 97 -6.69 11.57 -8.97
C ARG A 97 -6.97 10.77 -7.71
N ARG A 98 -6.92 9.45 -7.78
CA ARG A 98 -7.13 8.57 -6.62
C ARG A 98 -6.07 8.75 -5.54
N TYR A 99 -4.80 8.83 -5.96
CA TYR A 99 -3.71 9.08 -5.04
C TYR A 99 -3.86 10.42 -4.31
N LEU A 100 -4.08 11.51 -5.04
CA LEU A 100 -4.25 12.85 -4.43
C LEU A 100 -5.50 12.94 -3.56
N ALA A 101 -6.58 12.24 -3.90
CA ALA A 101 -7.78 12.18 -3.06
C ALA A 101 -7.54 11.50 -1.71
N ALA A 102 -6.58 10.58 -1.64
CA ALA A 102 -6.25 9.84 -0.42
C ALA A 102 -5.09 10.45 0.38
N PHE A 103 -4.09 11.00 -0.31
CA PHE A 103 -2.78 11.36 0.26
C PHE A 103 -2.31 12.78 -0.11
N GLY A 104 -3.12 13.56 -0.81
CA GLY A 104 -2.79 14.95 -1.13
C GLY A 104 -2.79 15.87 0.10
N PRO A 105 -2.06 17.00 0.03
CA PRO A 105 -1.20 17.44 -1.07
C PRO A 105 0.13 16.66 -1.13
N ALA A 106 0.66 16.40 -2.34
CA ALA A 106 1.84 15.58 -2.55
C ALA A 106 2.71 16.05 -3.73
N THR A 107 3.98 15.65 -3.76
CA THR A 107 4.86 15.90 -4.89
C THR A 107 4.64 14.89 -6.01
N ARG A 108 5.05 15.21 -7.25
CA ARG A 108 5.08 14.26 -8.37
C ARG A 108 5.98 13.05 -8.06
N ALA A 109 7.02 13.24 -7.26
CA ALA A 109 7.93 12.18 -6.84
C ALA A 109 7.26 11.20 -5.87
N ASP A 110 6.35 11.66 -5.02
CA ASP A 110 5.57 10.80 -4.13
C ASP A 110 4.67 9.88 -4.95
N VAL A 111 3.90 10.43 -5.91
CA VAL A 111 3.05 9.65 -6.80
C VAL A 111 3.85 8.62 -7.59
N SER A 112 5.01 9.02 -8.12
CA SER A 112 5.88 8.13 -8.88
C SER A 112 6.43 6.99 -8.02
N GLN A 113 6.89 7.28 -6.81
CA GLN A 113 7.41 6.27 -5.91
C GLN A 113 6.33 5.29 -5.45
N TRP A 114 5.17 5.81 -5.07
CA TRP A 114 4.05 4.98 -4.60
C TRP A 114 3.50 4.07 -5.70
N SER A 115 3.30 4.62 -6.89
CA SER A 115 2.74 3.87 -8.03
C SER A 115 3.75 2.99 -8.75
N GLY A 116 5.06 3.26 -8.61
CA GLY A 116 6.12 2.66 -9.42
C GLY A 116 6.15 3.16 -10.87
N VAL A 117 5.28 4.09 -11.25
CA VAL A 117 5.24 4.67 -12.61
C VAL A 117 6.24 5.82 -12.71
N PRO A 118 7.15 5.81 -13.69
CA PRO A 118 8.10 6.91 -13.89
C PRO A 118 7.40 8.26 -14.07
N ILE A 119 7.98 9.35 -13.55
CA ILE A 119 7.41 10.70 -13.62
C ILE A 119 7.07 11.10 -15.07
N ARG A 120 7.93 10.74 -16.04
CA ARG A 120 7.71 11.02 -17.47
C ARG A 120 6.39 10.43 -17.98
N ASP A 121 6.01 9.24 -17.47
CA ASP A 121 4.79 8.55 -17.88
C ASP A 121 3.56 9.07 -17.12
N LEU A 122 3.76 9.71 -15.96
CA LEU A 122 2.73 10.39 -15.17
C LEU A 122 2.44 11.82 -15.66
N THR A 123 3.41 12.47 -16.31
CA THR A 123 3.33 13.88 -16.71
C THR A 123 2.04 14.23 -17.48
N PRO A 124 1.62 13.48 -18.52
CA PRO A 124 0.38 13.79 -19.24
C PRO A 124 -0.86 13.76 -18.34
N GLY A 125 -0.91 12.85 -17.36
CA GLY A 125 -2.03 12.77 -16.40
C GLY A 125 -2.05 13.95 -15.44
N PHE A 126 -0.89 14.46 -15.00
CA PHE A 126 -0.84 15.70 -14.19
C PHE A 126 -1.30 16.92 -15.00
N GLU A 127 -0.92 17.01 -16.27
CA GLU A 127 -1.33 18.12 -17.17
C GLU A 127 -2.81 18.09 -17.51
N ALA A 128 -3.40 16.89 -17.59
CA ALA A 128 -4.85 16.73 -17.84
C ALA A 128 -5.72 17.12 -16.64
N LEU A 129 -5.15 17.25 -15.44
CA LEU A 129 -5.87 17.59 -14.23
C LEU A 129 -5.70 19.08 -13.88
N ARG A 130 -6.81 19.73 -13.47
CA ARG A 130 -6.74 21.03 -12.82
C ARG A 130 -6.37 20.81 -11.35
N LEU A 131 -5.12 21.09 -10.99
CA LEU A 131 -4.60 20.86 -9.64
C LEU A 131 -4.35 22.20 -8.93
N ARG A 132 -4.55 22.21 -7.61
CA ARG A 132 -4.04 23.28 -6.73
C ARG A 132 -2.57 23.04 -6.49
N CYS A 133 -1.80 24.12 -6.37
CA CYS A 133 -0.38 24.09 -6.08
C CYS A 133 -0.13 24.73 -4.73
N PHE A 134 0.66 24.06 -3.91
CA PHE A 134 1.14 24.53 -2.62
C PHE A 134 2.67 24.47 -2.60
N ARG A 135 3.27 25.07 -1.59
CA ARG A 135 4.68 24.92 -1.27
C ARG A 135 4.83 24.52 0.20
N ASP A 136 5.71 23.55 0.46
CA ASP A 136 6.08 23.19 1.81
C ASP A 136 7.17 24.14 2.37
N GLU A 137 7.59 23.89 3.60
CA GLU A 137 8.60 24.69 4.31
C GLU A 137 9.98 24.62 3.64
N GLN A 138 10.23 23.58 2.83
CA GLN A 138 11.45 23.42 2.03
C GLN A 138 11.33 24.02 0.62
N GLY A 139 10.18 24.66 0.31
CA GLY A 139 9.89 25.25 -1.01
C GLY A 139 9.53 24.24 -2.09
N ARG A 140 9.33 22.95 -1.75
CA ARG A 140 8.92 21.93 -2.71
C ARG A 140 7.48 22.17 -3.17
N GLU A 141 7.22 21.96 -4.46
CA GLU A 141 5.87 22.00 -5.02
C GLU A 141 5.06 20.79 -4.58
N LEU A 142 3.90 21.04 -4.01
CA LEU A 142 2.90 20.05 -3.67
C LEU A 142 1.63 20.29 -4.50
N LEU A 143 1.08 19.22 -5.04
CA LEU A 143 -0.11 19.22 -5.88
C LEU A 143 -1.27 18.56 -5.15
N ASP A 144 -2.48 19.11 -5.35
CA ASP A 144 -3.70 18.53 -4.79
C ASP A 144 -4.91 18.79 -5.67
N LEU A 145 -6.00 18.07 -5.40
CA LEU A 145 -7.27 18.27 -6.12
C LEU A 145 -7.89 19.62 -5.75
N PRO A 146 -8.62 20.26 -6.67
CA PRO A 146 -9.13 21.62 -6.46
C PRO A 146 -10.08 21.77 -5.26
N ARG A 147 -10.76 20.68 -4.90
CA ARG A 147 -11.77 20.65 -3.82
C ARG A 147 -11.36 19.70 -2.68
N ALA A 148 -10.11 19.30 -2.62
CA ALA A 148 -9.64 18.49 -1.50
C ALA A 148 -9.79 19.29 -0.19
N PRO A 149 -10.31 18.67 0.87
CA PRO A 149 -10.35 19.30 2.19
C PRO A 149 -8.94 19.57 2.68
N LEU A 150 -8.73 20.69 3.31
CA LEU A 150 -7.50 21.01 4.03
C LEU A 150 -7.81 20.96 5.52
N ALA A 151 -7.02 20.21 6.26
CA ALA A 151 -7.09 20.23 7.71
C ALA A 151 -6.69 21.61 8.24
N ALA A 152 -7.39 22.09 9.25
CA ALA A 152 -6.97 23.26 10.00
C ALA A 152 -5.83 22.86 10.95
N ALA A 153 -5.02 23.85 11.37
CA ALA A 153 -3.88 23.59 12.24
C ALA A 153 -4.28 23.04 13.63
N ASP A 154 -5.52 23.30 14.04
CA ASP A 154 -6.11 22.89 15.31
C ASP A 154 -7.09 21.72 15.18
N ASP A 155 -7.20 21.12 14.01
CA ASP A 155 -8.01 19.91 13.82
C ASP A 155 -7.46 18.77 14.71
N PRO A 156 -8.32 18.10 15.49
CA PRO A 156 -7.87 17.03 16.37
C PRO A 156 -7.34 15.83 15.58
N ALA A 157 -6.20 15.31 15.99
CA ALA A 157 -5.61 14.08 15.47
C ALA A 157 -5.68 12.97 16.55
N PRO A 158 -6.88 12.38 16.79
CA PRO A 158 -7.04 11.38 17.83
C PRO A 158 -6.19 10.14 17.54
N PRO A 159 -5.74 9.43 18.60
CA PRO A 159 -4.98 8.20 18.44
C PRO A 159 -5.69 7.17 17.56
N ARG A 160 -4.93 6.44 16.75
CA ARG A 160 -5.46 5.40 15.84
C ARG A 160 -4.56 4.19 15.79
N LEU A 161 -5.16 3.01 15.81
CA LEU A 161 -4.47 1.76 15.49
C LEU A 161 -4.43 1.59 13.97
N LEU A 162 -3.25 1.39 13.43
CA LEU A 162 -3.03 1.18 12.00
C LEU A 162 -2.71 -0.29 11.71
N PRO A 163 -3.26 -0.88 10.63
CA PRO A 163 -3.00 -2.26 10.27
C PRO A 163 -1.57 -2.44 9.76
N ARG A 164 -1.21 -3.70 9.53
CA ARG A 164 0.02 -4.05 8.82
C ARG A 164 -0.03 -3.54 7.38
N TRP A 165 1.09 -3.04 6.87
CA TRP A 165 1.20 -2.42 5.54
C TRP A 165 0.24 -1.23 5.32
N GLU A 166 0.04 -0.43 6.37
CA GLU A 166 -0.76 0.79 6.24
C GLU A 166 -0.19 1.73 5.17
N GLU A 167 -1.03 2.09 4.21
CA GLU A 167 -0.63 2.92 3.08
C GLU A 167 -0.19 4.33 3.47
N LEU A 168 -0.68 4.87 4.56
CA LEU A 168 -0.23 6.17 5.09
C LEU A 168 1.29 6.21 5.34
N LEU A 169 1.87 5.08 5.77
CA LEU A 169 3.31 4.93 6.00
C LEU A 169 4.11 4.71 4.71
N LEU A 170 3.45 4.45 3.58
CA LEU A 170 4.06 4.13 2.29
C LEU A 170 3.81 5.20 1.22
N ALA A 171 2.80 6.04 1.42
CA ALA A 171 2.29 6.96 0.42
C ALA A 171 3.30 8.02 -0.03
N HIS A 172 4.14 8.51 0.88
CA HIS A 172 5.08 9.59 0.59
C HIS A 172 6.53 9.10 0.56
N LYS A 173 7.34 9.73 -0.28
CA LYS A 173 8.79 9.51 -0.33
C LYS A 173 9.45 10.01 0.95
N ASP A 174 9.06 11.19 1.38
CA ASP A 174 9.41 11.77 2.67
C ASP A 174 8.36 11.36 3.69
N ARG A 175 8.73 10.44 4.58
CA ARG A 175 7.84 9.87 5.59
C ARG A 175 7.88 10.59 6.92
N THR A 176 8.73 11.61 7.05
CA THR A 176 8.87 12.39 8.30
C THR A 176 7.59 13.07 8.72
N ARG A 177 6.63 13.20 7.80
CA ARG A 177 5.27 13.70 8.07
C ARG A 177 4.47 12.81 9.02
N VAL A 178 4.82 11.53 9.16
CA VAL A 178 4.07 10.52 9.92
C VAL A 178 4.96 9.70 10.85
N ILE A 179 6.23 9.50 10.47
CA ILE A 179 7.19 8.69 11.23
C ILE A 179 8.58 9.31 11.13
N SER A 180 9.26 9.49 12.27
CA SER A 180 10.64 9.97 12.27
C SER A 180 11.59 8.95 11.64
N ASP A 181 12.71 9.42 11.07
CA ASP A 181 13.71 8.54 10.44
C ASP A 181 14.33 7.53 11.43
N ASP A 182 14.43 7.88 12.70
CA ASP A 182 14.95 7.00 13.75
C ASP A 182 14.02 5.81 14.00
N LEU A 183 12.72 6.04 14.05
CA LEU A 183 11.70 5.02 14.29
C LEU A 183 11.39 4.19 13.03
N ARG A 184 11.68 4.73 11.83
CA ARG A 184 11.35 4.07 10.57
C ARG A 184 11.91 2.66 10.46
N LYS A 185 13.15 2.43 10.95
CA LYS A 185 13.80 1.09 10.89
C LYS A 185 13.16 0.07 11.83
N ALA A 186 12.53 0.53 12.90
CA ALA A 186 11.79 -0.33 13.83
C ALA A 186 10.43 -0.76 13.26
N VAL A 187 9.85 0.06 12.37
CA VAL A 187 8.51 -0.18 11.80
C VAL A 187 8.57 -0.81 10.42
N ILE A 188 9.53 -0.38 9.58
CA ILE A 188 9.63 -0.83 8.18
C ILE A 188 10.92 -1.64 8.01
N ALA A 189 10.77 -2.94 7.83
CA ALA A 189 11.89 -3.85 7.63
C ALA A 189 12.53 -3.67 6.24
N LYS A 190 13.77 -4.17 6.09
CA LYS A 190 14.52 -4.07 4.81
C LYS A 190 13.84 -4.80 3.64
N ASN A 191 13.06 -5.83 3.92
CA ASN A 191 12.28 -6.57 2.92
C ASN A 191 10.95 -5.87 2.55
N GLY A 192 10.68 -4.67 3.10
CA GLY A 192 9.45 -3.90 2.85
C GLY A 192 8.28 -4.29 3.75
N ASP A 193 8.49 -5.17 4.72
CA ASP A 193 7.46 -5.50 5.70
C ASP A 193 7.20 -4.32 6.64
N VAL A 194 5.92 -3.97 6.83
CA VAL A 194 5.49 -2.84 7.66
C VAL A 194 4.67 -3.38 8.81
N GLN A 195 5.10 -3.09 10.03
CA GLN A 195 4.43 -3.55 11.24
C GLN A 195 3.11 -2.80 11.49
N GLN A 196 2.24 -3.40 12.27
CA GLN A 196 1.08 -2.75 12.86
C GLN A 196 1.55 -1.65 13.82
N THR A 197 1.09 -0.43 13.62
CA THR A 197 1.49 0.74 14.40
C THR A 197 0.30 1.45 15.02
N PHE A 198 0.54 2.39 15.89
CA PHE A 198 -0.47 3.35 16.31
C PHE A 198 0.06 4.78 16.23
N LEU A 199 -0.87 5.69 15.98
CA LEU A 199 -0.60 7.13 15.93
C LEU A 199 -1.03 7.79 17.23
N VAL A 200 -0.27 8.80 17.61
CA VAL A 200 -0.63 9.82 18.60
C VAL A 200 -0.32 11.16 17.98
N ASP A 201 -1.29 12.06 17.97
CA ASP A 201 -1.17 13.38 17.35
C ASP A 201 -0.65 13.33 15.89
N GLY A 202 -1.14 12.35 15.12
CA GLY A 202 -0.77 12.15 13.71
C GLY A 202 0.57 11.46 13.46
N PHE A 203 1.37 11.16 14.50
CA PHE A 203 2.68 10.54 14.37
C PHE A 203 2.70 9.12 14.93
N VAL A 204 3.52 8.26 14.31
CA VAL A 204 3.76 6.90 14.82
C VAL A 204 4.42 6.98 16.20
N ALA A 205 3.73 6.43 17.20
CA ALA A 205 4.18 6.45 18.59
C ALA A 205 4.45 5.05 19.19
N GLY A 206 4.21 3.99 18.41
CA GLY A 206 4.47 2.62 18.86
C GLY A 206 3.92 1.59 17.88
N THR A 207 4.05 0.33 18.27
CA THR A 207 3.49 -0.82 17.56
C THR A 207 2.39 -1.49 18.40
N TRP A 208 1.57 -2.29 17.74
CA TRP A 208 0.59 -3.12 18.44
C TRP A 208 0.56 -4.53 17.86
N ARG A 209 0.08 -5.48 18.64
CA ARG A 209 -0.13 -6.85 18.18
C ARG A 209 -1.39 -7.46 18.81
N GLN A 210 -1.95 -8.42 18.11
CA GLN A 210 -3.01 -9.26 18.67
C GLN A 210 -2.40 -10.48 19.37
N GLU A 211 -2.85 -10.75 20.58
CA GLU A 211 -2.44 -11.91 21.35
C GLU A 211 -3.71 -12.58 21.93
N GLY A 212 -4.16 -13.64 21.26
CA GLY A 212 -5.48 -14.22 21.53
C GLY A 212 -6.59 -13.20 21.27
N GLU A 213 -7.41 -12.94 22.29
CA GLU A 213 -8.50 -11.94 22.24
C GLU A 213 -8.05 -10.53 22.69
N ARG A 214 -6.79 -10.31 22.92
CA ARG A 214 -6.25 -9.04 23.42
C ARG A 214 -5.47 -8.31 22.36
N VAL A 215 -5.58 -6.99 22.35
CA VAL A 215 -4.71 -6.07 21.59
C VAL A 215 -3.71 -5.48 22.59
N LEU A 216 -2.43 -5.74 22.35
CA LEU A 216 -1.33 -5.25 23.18
C LEU A 216 -0.64 -4.08 22.48
N LEU A 217 -0.36 -3.03 23.23
CA LEU A 217 0.28 -1.80 22.77
C LEU A 217 1.73 -1.77 23.26
N ASP A 218 2.68 -1.54 22.35
CA ASP A 218 4.11 -1.40 22.63
C ASP A 218 4.56 0.02 22.22
N PRO A 219 4.43 1.02 23.11
CA PRO A 219 4.85 2.39 22.84
C PRO A 219 6.38 2.50 22.78
N PHE A 220 6.90 3.32 21.86
CA PHE A 220 8.32 3.60 21.75
C PHE A 220 8.82 4.50 22.88
N GLU A 221 7.93 5.37 23.38
CA GLU A 221 8.19 6.29 24.51
C GLU A 221 6.99 6.34 25.45
N PRO A 222 7.13 6.84 26.68
CA PRO A 222 6.01 7.04 27.59
C PRO A 222 4.93 7.93 26.98
N LEU A 223 3.70 7.44 26.92
CA LEU A 223 2.57 8.18 26.37
C LEU A 223 1.94 9.14 27.37
N PRO A 224 1.42 10.31 26.91
CA PRO A 224 0.53 11.13 27.70
C PRO A 224 -0.66 10.34 28.22
N ARG A 225 -1.15 10.64 29.44
CA ARG A 225 -2.24 9.88 30.08
C ARG A 225 -3.51 9.83 29.23
N THR A 226 -3.86 10.94 28.58
CA THR A 226 -5.03 11.04 27.70
C THR A 226 -4.89 10.13 26.50
N ALA A 227 -3.79 10.22 25.76
CA ALA A 227 -3.51 9.40 24.57
C ALA A 227 -3.48 7.89 24.93
N ARG A 228 -2.87 7.54 26.07
CA ARG A 228 -2.86 6.14 26.53
C ARG A 228 -4.28 5.62 26.74
N ARG A 229 -5.14 6.37 27.44
CA ARG A 229 -6.53 5.97 27.69
C ARG A 229 -7.30 5.80 26.39
N GLU A 230 -7.19 6.75 25.45
CA GLU A 230 -7.87 6.69 24.16
C GLU A 230 -7.41 5.49 23.32
N LEU A 231 -6.09 5.17 23.35
CA LEU A 231 -5.56 3.97 22.69
C LEU A 231 -6.03 2.67 23.34
N GLU A 232 -6.11 2.61 24.68
CA GLU A 232 -6.63 1.45 25.40
C GLU A 232 -8.12 1.24 25.08
N ASP A 233 -8.91 2.32 24.97
CA ASP A 233 -10.31 2.27 24.55
C ASP A 233 -10.45 1.78 23.10
N GLU A 234 -9.59 2.25 22.20
CA GLU A 234 -9.58 1.80 20.79
C GLU A 234 -9.14 0.33 20.67
N ALA A 235 -8.10 -0.06 21.39
CA ALA A 235 -7.65 -1.47 21.47
C ALA A 235 -8.75 -2.39 22.00
N GLY A 236 -9.50 -1.94 22.99
CA GLY A 236 -10.67 -2.66 23.53
C GLY A 236 -11.78 -2.83 22.47
N ARG A 237 -12.09 -1.79 21.69
CA ARG A 237 -13.06 -1.87 20.59
C ARG A 237 -12.60 -2.82 19.49
N LEU A 238 -11.33 -2.74 19.11
CA LEU A 238 -10.76 -3.65 18.12
C LEU A 238 -10.78 -5.10 18.60
N ALA A 239 -10.38 -5.35 19.86
CA ALA A 239 -10.42 -6.68 20.46
C ALA A 239 -11.85 -7.27 20.50
N ALA A 240 -12.86 -6.44 20.79
CA ALA A 240 -14.26 -6.87 20.77
C ALA A 240 -14.75 -7.21 19.35
N TRP A 241 -14.29 -6.48 18.33
CA TRP A 241 -14.66 -6.73 16.94
C TRP A 241 -13.97 -7.97 16.35
N LEU A 242 -12.77 -8.33 16.84
CA LEU A 242 -12.00 -9.49 16.40
C LEU A 242 -12.52 -10.85 16.93
N ARG A 243 -13.49 -10.85 17.88
CA ARG A 243 -14.17 -12.05 18.41
C ARG A 243 -15.21 -12.58 17.45
#